data_3b9b83d4ed0dc6029dbda5521c92b281
#
_entry.id   3b9b83d4ed0dc6029dbda5521c92b281
#
_cell.length_a   1.000
_cell.length_b   1.000
_cell.length_c   1.000
_cell.angle_alpha   90.00
_cell.angle_beta   90.00
_cell.angle_gamma   90.00
#
_symmetry.space_group_name_H-M   'P 1'
#
loop_
_entity.id
_entity.type
_entity.pdbx_description
1 polymer ?
#
loop_
_entity_poly.entity_id
_entity_poly.type
_entity_poly.pdbx_seq_one_letter_code
_entity_poly.pdbx_strand_id
1 'polypeptide(L)'
;MNTVEIMQVLMRVLQTRSFNYADEKLCQIEIEQLLQDKGITYLREHNFGDGVGVCDFFLPRSGIVLEAKAFKTWSKKEVFRQCERYCSRPEVNGLLLATGKAQGLPDTICGKPARVYLLGLGAL
;
A
#
# COMPACT_ATOMS: atom_id res chain seq x y z
N MET A 1 -14.48 -12.53 4.17
CA MET A 1 -13.82 -11.45 4.94
C MET A 1 -14.17 -10.09 4.34
N ASN A 2 -14.40 -9.08 5.19
CA ASN A 2 -14.57 -7.72 4.71
C ASN A 2 -13.21 -7.06 4.41
N THR A 3 -13.24 -5.87 3.83
CA THR A 3 -12.01 -5.17 3.42
C THR A 3 -11.05 -4.93 4.58
N VAL A 4 -11.55 -4.52 5.74
CA VAL A 4 -10.71 -4.26 6.92
C VAL A 4 -10.00 -5.54 7.37
N GLU A 5 -10.71 -6.65 7.40
CA GLU A 5 -10.12 -7.95 7.77
C GLU A 5 -9.05 -8.38 6.78
N ILE A 6 -9.29 -8.19 5.49
CA ILE A 6 -8.29 -8.51 4.45
C ILE A 6 -7.04 -7.63 4.64
N MET A 7 -7.23 -6.35 4.93
CA MET A 7 -6.10 -5.45 5.19
C MET A 7 -5.31 -5.85 6.43
N GLN A 8 -5.99 -6.33 7.48
CA GLN A 8 -5.31 -6.85 8.68
C GLN A 8 -4.48 -8.09 8.36
N VAL A 9 -5.01 -8.99 7.54
CA VAL A 9 -4.27 -10.18 7.08
C VAL A 9 -3.05 -9.74 6.27
N LEU A 10 -3.23 -8.79 5.36
CA LEU A 10 -2.13 -8.28 4.53
C LEU A 10 -1.02 -7.65 5.39
N MET A 11 -1.38 -6.88 6.41
CA MET A 11 -0.39 -6.30 7.33
C MET A 11 0.37 -7.39 8.10
N ARG A 12 -0.32 -8.46 8.52
CA ARG A 12 0.34 -9.61 9.16
C ARG A 12 1.30 -10.33 8.20
N VAL A 13 0.92 -10.44 6.94
CA VAL A 13 1.80 -11.00 5.90
C VAL A 13 3.05 -10.14 5.75
N LEU A 14 2.90 -8.82 5.70
CA LEU A 14 4.05 -7.91 5.62
C LEU A 14 4.96 -8.04 6.85
N GLN A 15 4.41 -8.28 8.03
CA GLN A 15 5.18 -8.45 9.26
C GLN A 15 6.06 -9.69 9.27
N THR A 16 5.83 -10.64 8.37
CA THR A 16 6.65 -11.86 8.29
C THR A 16 8.03 -11.62 7.69
N ARG A 17 8.29 -10.45 7.15
CA ARG A 17 9.57 -10.11 6.51
C ARG A 17 10.03 -8.71 6.87
N SER A 18 11.35 -8.51 6.78
CA SER A 18 11.96 -7.18 6.83
C SER A 18 12.13 -6.66 5.42
N PHE A 19 11.93 -5.35 5.25
CA PHE A 19 12.07 -4.69 3.95
C PHE A 19 13.12 -3.59 4.03
N ASN A 20 13.82 -3.36 2.92
CA ASN A 20 14.72 -2.23 2.81
C ASN A 20 13.89 -0.96 2.59
N TYR A 21 13.73 -0.17 3.64
CA TYR A 21 12.97 1.07 3.56
C TYR A 21 13.84 2.31 3.28
N ALA A 22 15.14 2.11 3.02
CA ALA A 22 16.02 3.19 2.58
C ALA A 22 16.02 3.33 1.05
N ASP A 23 15.64 2.28 0.32
CA ASP A 23 15.60 2.25 -1.14
C ASP A 23 14.20 1.81 -1.57
N GLU A 24 13.44 2.74 -2.13
CA GLU A 24 12.05 2.49 -2.51
C GLU A 24 11.92 1.42 -3.58
N LYS A 25 12.81 1.43 -4.57
CA LYS A 25 12.77 0.45 -5.66
C LYS A 25 13.03 -0.96 -5.15
N LEU A 26 14.03 -1.10 -4.29
CA LEU A 26 14.34 -2.39 -3.67
C LEU A 26 13.20 -2.83 -2.75
N CYS A 27 12.62 -1.93 -1.99
CA CYS A 27 11.47 -2.21 -1.14
C CYS A 27 10.31 -2.75 -1.97
N GLN A 28 10.02 -2.15 -3.12
CA GLN A 28 8.96 -2.61 -4.01
C GLN A 28 9.23 -4.02 -4.55
N ILE A 29 10.48 -4.31 -4.92
CA ILE A 29 10.88 -5.64 -5.38
C ILE A 29 10.68 -6.68 -4.26
N GLU A 30 11.03 -6.34 -3.04
CA GLU A 30 10.87 -7.23 -1.89
C GLU A 30 9.40 -7.49 -1.56
N ILE A 31 8.56 -6.45 -1.66
CA ILE A 31 7.11 -6.61 -1.49
C ILE A 31 6.54 -7.50 -2.58
N GLU A 32 6.94 -7.28 -3.83
CA GLU A 32 6.48 -8.11 -4.94
C GLU A 32 6.84 -9.58 -4.72
N GLN A 33 8.06 -9.85 -4.28
CA GLN A 33 8.50 -11.21 -3.98
C GLN A 33 7.63 -11.85 -2.90
N LEU A 34 7.30 -11.10 -1.86
CA LEU A 34 6.42 -11.58 -0.80
C LEU A 34 5.03 -11.93 -1.34
N LEU A 35 4.44 -11.05 -2.15
CA LEU A 35 3.13 -11.30 -2.74
C LEU A 35 3.14 -12.56 -3.61
N GLN A 36 4.20 -12.75 -4.41
CA GLN A 36 4.37 -13.96 -5.22
C GLN A 36 4.49 -15.19 -4.34
N ASP A 37 5.31 -15.16 -3.32
CA ASP A 37 5.54 -16.30 -2.43
C ASP A 37 4.27 -16.71 -1.68
N LYS A 38 3.39 -15.77 -1.39
CA LYS A 38 2.12 -16.03 -0.71
C LYS A 38 0.96 -16.31 -1.66
N GLY A 39 1.21 -16.29 -2.96
CA GLY A 39 0.18 -16.55 -3.97
C GLY A 39 -0.90 -15.46 -4.02
N ILE A 40 -0.57 -14.23 -3.65
CA ILE A 40 -1.50 -13.11 -3.68
C ILE A 40 -1.50 -12.53 -5.09
N THR A 41 -2.68 -12.50 -5.72
CA THR A 41 -2.83 -11.91 -7.06
C THR A 41 -2.70 -10.39 -6.97
N TYR A 42 -1.84 -9.82 -7.80
CA TYR A 42 -1.61 -8.38 -7.84
C TYR A 42 -1.33 -7.90 -9.26
N LEU A 43 -1.55 -6.61 -9.47
CA LEU A 43 -1.13 -5.88 -10.66
C LEU A 43 -0.07 -4.88 -10.25
N ARG A 44 1.10 -4.99 -10.85
CA ARG A 44 2.24 -4.09 -10.56
C ARG A 44 2.11 -2.82 -11.38
N GLU A 45 2.36 -1.66 -10.73
CA GLU A 45 2.31 -0.36 -11.41
C GLU A 45 1.00 -0.17 -12.17
N HIS A 46 -0.10 -0.38 -11.46
CA HIS A 46 -1.42 -0.30 -12.07
C HIS A 46 -1.83 1.15 -12.34
N ASN A 47 -2.17 1.44 -13.59
CA ASN A 47 -2.56 2.78 -14.02
C ASN A 47 -4.09 2.93 -13.94
N PHE A 48 -4.54 3.84 -13.08
CA PHE A 48 -5.97 4.14 -12.93
C PHE A 48 -6.49 5.14 -13.96
N GLY A 49 -5.62 5.68 -14.80
CA GLY A 49 -5.99 6.64 -15.82
C GLY A 49 -5.58 8.06 -15.51
N ASP A 50 -5.91 8.97 -16.44
CA ASP A 50 -5.51 10.36 -16.36
C ASP A 50 -6.06 11.06 -15.12
N GLY A 51 -5.21 11.86 -14.47
CA GLY A 51 -5.58 12.60 -13.28
C GLY A 51 -5.58 11.78 -11.99
N VAL A 52 -5.46 10.46 -12.07
CA VAL A 52 -5.42 9.58 -10.90
C VAL A 52 -4.00 9.10 -10.64
N GLY A 53 -3.36 8.51 -11.64
CA GLY A 53 -1.99 8.08 -11.57
C GLY A 53 -1.82 6.57 -11.49
N VAL A 54 -0.58 6.17 -11.20
CA VAL A 54 -0.15 4.77 -11.16
C VAL A 54 0.18 4.40 -9.73
N CYS A 55 -0.51 3.39 -9.19
CA CYS A 55 -0.17 2.86 -7.87
C CYS A 55 0.87 1.75 -7.99
N ASP A 56 1.59 1.50 -6.90
CA ASP A 56 2.64 0.47 -6.91
C ASP A 56 2.06 -0.93 -7.10
N PHE A 57 1.02 -1.26 -6.35
CA PHE A 57 0.35 -2.56 -6.42
C PHE A 57 -1.16 -2.38 -6.28
N PHE A 58 -1.91 -3.06 -7.12
CA PHE A 58 -3.35 -3.16 -6.97
C PHE A 58 -3.72 -4.63 -6.84
N LEU A 59 -4.49 -4.97 -5.80
CA LEU A 59 -4.94 -6.33 -5.54
C LEU A 59 -6.37 -6.46 -6.08
N PRO A 60 -6.56 -6.99 -7.31
CA PRO A 60 -7.87 -6.91 -7.97
C PRO A 60 -8.96 -7.74 -7.30
N ARG A 61 -8.60 -8.81 -6.59
CA ARG A 61 -9.59 -9.66 -5.92
C ARG A 61 -10.24 -8.98 -4.73
N SER A 62 -9.52 -8.08 -4.06
CA SER A 62 -10.02 -7.38 -2.88
C SER A 62 -10.28 -5.89 -3.13
N GLY A 63 -9.70 -5.33 -4.19
CA GLY A 63 -9.76 -3.90 -4.47
C GLY A 63 -8.85 -3.07 -3.58
N ILE A 64 -7.80 -3.65 -3.05
CA ILE A 64 -6.85 -2.95 -2.17
C ILE A 64 -5.69 -2.39 -2.97
N VAL A 65 -5.41 -1.10 -2.77
CA VAL A 65 -4.18 -0.45 -3.24
C VAL A 65 -3.11 -0.65 -2.15
N LEU A 66 -1.95 -1.13 -2.55
CA LEU A 66 -0.78 -1.20 -1.67
C LEU A 66 0.28 -0.27 -2.26
N GLU A 67 0.59 0.78 -1.52
CA GLU A 67 1.53 1.81 -1.94
C GLU A 67 2.74 1.79 -1.02
N ALA A 68 3.95 1.77 -1.59
CA ALA A 68 5.19 1.74 -0.83
C ALA A 68 5.87 3.11 -0.88
N LYS A 69 6.11 3.69 0.30
CA LYS A 69 6.87 4.93 0.46
C LYS A 69 8.05 4.64 1.38
N ALA A 70 9.16 4.19 0.79
CA ALA A 70 10.39 3.94 1.51
C ALA A 70 11.01 5.28 1.98
N PHE A 71 12.20 5.25 2.54
CA PHE A 71 12.83 6.47 3.06
C PHE A 71 13.06 7.48 1.93
N LYS A 72 12.25 8.54 1.92
CA LYS A 72 12.35 9.62 0.95
C LYS A 72 11.72 10.88 1.53
N THR A 73 12.16 12.04 1.05
CA THR A 73 11.57 13.32 1.43
C THR A 73 10.23 13.53 0.72
N TRP A 74 9.22 12.77 1.13
CA TRP A 74 7.87 12.99 0.66
C TRP A 74 7.17 14.01 1.55
N SER A 75 6.46 14.95 0.94
CA SER A 75 5.50 15.77 1.67
C SER A 75 4.34 14.88 2.10
N LYS A 76 3.98 14.91 3.39
CA LYS A 76 2.82 14.16 3.90
C LYS A 76 1.54 14.55 3.17
N LYS A 77 1.42 15.81 2.80
CA LYS A 77 0.28 16.33 2.06
C LYS A 77 0.19 15.75 0.65
N GLU A 78 1.33 15.62 -0.03
CA GLU A 78 1.37 15.02 -1.37
C GLU A 78 1.02 13.54 -1.33
N VAL A 79 1.54 12.81 -0.33
CA VAL A 79 1.21 11.39 -0.14
C VAL A 79 -0.29 11.23 0.13
N PHE A 80 -0.87 12.06 0.98
CA PHE A 80 -2.31 12.02 1.25
C PHE A 80 -3.14 12.28 -0.01
N ARG A 81 -2.77 13.28 -0.79
CA ARG A 81 -3.47 13.61 -2.04
C ARG A 81 -3.40 12.46 -3.05
N GLN A 82 -2.26 11.79 -3.12
CA GLN A 82 -2.12 10.61 -3.97
C GLN A 82 -3.05 9.49 -3.49
N CYS A 83 -3.09 9.22 -2.20
CA CYS A 83 -4.00 8.24 -1.62
C CYS A 83 -5.46 8.59 -1.90
N GLU A 84 -5.80 9.86 -1.80
CA GLU A 84 -7.15 10.35 -2.07
C GLU A 84 -7.55 10.12 -3.53
N ARG A 85 -6.64 10.36 -4.47
CA ARG A 85 -6.91 10.11 -5.89
C ARG A 85 -7.19 8.62 -6.14
N TYR A 86 -6.39 7.73 -5.55
CA TYR A 86 -6.62 6.29 -5.71
C TYR A 86 -7.96 5.85 -5.10
N CYS A 87 -8.26 6.35 -3.91
CA CYS A 87 -9.50 5.99 -3.22
C CYS A 87 -10.75 6.58 -3.87
N SER A 88 -10.61 7.54 -4.78
CA SER A 88 -11.73 8.08 -5.56
C SER A 88 -12.25 7.09 -6.59
N ARG A 89 -11.48 6.04 -6.92
CA ARG A 89 -11.86 5.08 -7.95
C ARG A 89 -12.87 4.07 -7.43
N PRO A 90 -13.92 3.75 -8.19
CA PRO A 90 -14.94 2.80 -7.74
C PRO A 90 -14.41 1.39 -7.53
N GLU A 91 -13.36 0.98 -8.27
CA GLU A 91 -12.75 -0.34 -8.13
C GLU A 91 -11.89 -0.49 -6.87
N VAL A 92 -11.55 0.62 -6.22
CA VAL A 92 -10.74 0.60 -5.00
C VAL A 92 -11.66 0.49 -3.79
N ASN A 93 -11.41 -0.50 -2.93
CA ASN A 93 -12.16 -0.75 -1.70
C ASN A 93 -11.39 -0.37 -0.44
N GLY A 94 -10.09 -0.22 -0.55
CA GLY A 94 -9.24 0.15 0.58
C GLY A 94 -7.83 0.45 0.14
N LEU A 95 -7.05 1.06 1.03
CA LEU A 95 -5.67 1.45 0.73
C LEU A 95 -4.77 1.16 1.92
N LEU A 96 -3.65 0.52 1.64
CA LEU A 96 -2.59 0.26 2.62
C LEU A 96 -1.33 0.98 2.17
N LEU A 97 -0.86 1.91 3.01
CA LEU A 97 0.39 2.63 2.79
C LEU A 97 1.50 1.99 3.62
N ALA A 98 2.47 1.38 2.96
CA ALA A 98 3.65 0.84 3.60
C ALA A 98 4.76 1.89 3.53
N THR A 99 5.20 2.39 4.67
CA THR A 99 6.10 3.55 4.71
C THR A 99 7.25 3.34 5.67
N GLY A 100 8.41 3.90 5.31
CA GLY A 100 9.59 3.92 6.18
C GLY A 100 9.57 5.05 7.21
N LYS A 101 8.65 5.99 7.09
CA LYS A 101 8.48 7.11 8.00
C LYS A 101 7.07 7.14 8.56
N ALA A 102 6.92 7.68 9.77
CA ALA A 102 5.60 7.90 10.34
C ALA A 102 4.77 8.80 9.41
N GLN A 103 3.60 8.32 9.04
CA GLN A 103 2.66 9.03 8.19
C GLN A 103 1.26 8.85 8.78
N GLY A 104 0.60 9.95 9.10
CA GLY A 104 -0.79 9.89 9.55
C GLY A 104 -1.73 9.81 8.37
N LEU A 105 -2.67 8.88 8.41
CA LEU A 105 -3.80 8.84 7.50
C LEU A 105 -5.08 8.79 8.34
N PRO A 106 -6.18 9.39 7.86
CA PRO A 106 -7.47 9.14 8.51
C PRO A 106 -7.87 7.68 8.35
N ASP A 107 -8.76 7.20 9.20
CA ASP A 107 -9.24 5.80 9.15
C ASP A 107 -9.90 5.47 7.84
N THR A 108 -10.52 6.46 7.20
CA THR A 108 -11.15 6.30 5.89
C THR A 108 -10.74 7.46 4.96
N ILE A 109 -10.64 7.13 3.68
CA ILE A 109 -10.43 8.10 2.61
C ILE A 109 -11.48 7.82 1.55
N CYS A 110 -12.28 8.82 1.18
CA CYS A 110 -13.42 8.64 0.26
C CYS A 110 -14.37 7.53 0.74
N GLY A 111 -14.55 7.40 2.06
CA GLY A 111 -15.42 6.38 2.65
C GLY A 111 -14.83 4.97 2.67
N LYS A 112 -13.56 4.80 2.32
CA LYS A 112 -12.89 3.50 2.21
C LYS A 112 -11.82 3.37 3.27
N PRO A 113 -11.63 2.19 3.89
CA PRO A 113 -10.60 2.02 4.92
C PRO A 113 -9.21 2.33 4.39
N ALA A 114 -8.45 3.07 5.20
CA ALA A 114 -7.06 3.41 4.91
C ALA A 114 -6.22 3.08 6.14
N ARG A 115 -5.07 2.44 5.93
CA ARG A 115 -4.18 2.01 7.01
C ARG A 115 -2.74 2.29 6.64
N VAL A 116 -1.91 2.47 7.65
CA VAL A 116 -0.46 2.67 7.50
C VAL A 116 0.25 1.48 8.12
N TYR A 117 1.19 0.91 7.38
CA TYR A 117 2.12 -0.10 7.88
C TYR A 117 3.53 0.50 7.91
N LEU A 118 4.17 0.47 9.09
CA LEU A 118 5.54 0.95 9.23
C LEU A 118 6.52 -0.17 8.86
N LEU A 119 7.31 0.06 7.81
CA LEU A 119 8.22 -0.94 7.25
C LEU A 119 9.29 -1.42 8.25
N GLY A 120 9.64 -0.58 9.22
CA GLY A 120 10.61 -0.93 10.27
C GLY A 120 10.09 -1.91 11.31
N LEU A 121 8.81 -2.30 11.27
CA LEU A 121 8.20 -3.22 12.24
C LEU A 121 8.22 -4.68 11.78
N GLY A 122 8.84 -4.97 10.64
CA GLY A 122 8.89 -6.32 10.11
C GLY A 122 9.70 -7.29 10.96
N ALA A 123 9.60 -8.58 10.66
CA ALA A 123 10.26 -9.67 11.38
C ALA A 123 11.79 -9.49 11.38
N LEU A 124 12.38 -9.78 12.50
CA LEU A 124 13.83 -9.78 12.69
C LEU A 124 14.40 -11.19 12.49
#